data_1aacc90448fbca1d15f652a78b17b672
#
_entry.id   1aacc90448fbca1d15f652a78b17b672
#
_cell.length_a   1.000
_cell.length_b   1.000
_cell.length_c   1.000
_cell.angle_alpha   90.00
_cell.angle_beta   90.00
_cell.angle_gamma   90.00
#
_symmetry.space_group_name_H-M   'P 1'
#
loop_
_entity.id
_entity.type
_entity.pdbx_description
1 polymer ?
#
loop_
_entity_poly.entity_id
_entity_poly.type
_entity_poly.pdbx_seq_one_letter_code
_entity_poly.pdbx_strand_id
1 'polypeptide(L)' 'MTDKFRVNLGGHWKDPWPLYFQNFWTACQVVAAKNNWKNITVANYELKPLGGKLILTRTQGWYLRWDDERSHTVFVLKWS' A
#
# COMPACT_ATOMS: atom_id res chain seq x y z
N MET A 1 -24.10 -4.68 -3.55
CA MET A 1 -22.73 -4.95 -3.12
C MET A 1 -21.91 -3.69 -3.22
N THR A 2 -21.26 -3.30 -2.15
CA THR A 2 -20.49 -2.08 -2.12
C THR A 2 -19.10 -2.33 -2.69
N ASP A 3 -18.72 -1.56 -3.69
CA ASP A 3 -17.37 -1.66 -4.23
C ASP A 3 -16.40 -1.02 -3.25
N LYS A 4 -15.30 -1.72 -3.03
CA LYS A 4 -14.25 -1.18 -2.20
C LYS A 4 -13.47 -0.13 -2.98
N PHE A 5 -12.99 0.87 -2.28
CA PHE A 5 -12.20 1.91 -2.90
C PHE A 5 -10.84 1.36 -3.32
N ARG A 6 -10.44 1.61 -4.55
CA ARG A 6 -9.24 1.03 -5.14
C ARG A 6 -8.35 2.13 -5.73
N VAL A 7 -7.06 2.06 -5.41
CA VAL A 7 -6.08 3.03 -5.92
C VAL A 7 -4.98 2.26 -6.64
N ASN A 8 -4.86 2.47 -7.94
CA ASN A 8 -3.83 1.84 -8.74
C ASN A 8 -2.49 2.54 -8.51
N LEU A 9 -1.44 1.76 -8.28
CA LEU A 9 -0.08 2.27 -8.03
C LEU A 9 0.79 2.19 -9.27
N GLY A 10 0.29 1.62 -10.35
CA GLY A 10 1.06 1.41 -11.55
C GLY A 10 1.49 -0.04 -11.70
N GLY A 11 1.78 -0.43 -12.93
CA GLY A 11 2.02 -1.82 -13.24
C GLY A 11 3.47 -2.25 -13.17
N HIS A 12 4.39 -1.33 -13.16
CA HIS A 12 5.79 -1.65 -13.29
C HIS A 12 6.67 -0.77 -12.43
N TRP A 13 7.82 -1.30 -12.07
CA TRP A 13 8.83 -0.56 -11.34
C TRP A 13 9.32 0.69 -12.09
N LYS A 14 9.05 0.78 -13.39
CA LYS A 14 9.39 1.97 -14.20
C LYS A 14 8.49 3.16 -13.92
N ASP A 15 7.27 2.91 -13.48
CA ASP A 15 6.32 3.97 -13.18
C ASP A 15 6.54 4.43 -11.74
N PRO A 16 6.81 5.71 -11.53
CA PRO A 16 7.03 6.20 -10.17
C PRO A 16 5.75 6.08 -9.35
N TRP A 17 5.88 5.49 -8.18
CA TRP A 17 4.77 5.44 -7.23
C TRP A 17 4.53 6.83 -6.66
N PRO A 18 3.30 7.13 -6.22
CA PRO A 18 3.03 8.36 -5.47
C PRO A 18 3.97 8.49 -4.28
N LEU A 19 4.37 9.72 -3.96
CA LEU A 19 5.34 9.95 -2.90
C LEU A 19 4.90 9.38 -1.56
N TYR A 20 3.62 9.51 -1.23
CA TYR A 20 3.11 8.97 0.04
C TYR A 20 3.34 7.45 0.12
N PHE A 21 3.18 6.74 -0.99
CA PHE A 21 3.39 5.31 -0.99
C PHE A 21 4.87 4.95 -0.94
N GLN A 22 5.71 5.73 -1.60
CA GLN A 22 7.16 5.55 -1.51
C GLN A 22 7.64 5.68 -0.07
N ASN A 23 7.15 6.69 0.64
CA ASN A 23 7.50 6.90 2.05
C ASN A 23 7.05 5.72 2.91
N PHE A 24 5.83 5.26 2.69
CA PHE A 24 5.29 4.10 3.41
C PHE A 24 6.11 2.85 3.15
N TRP A 25 6.43 2.59 1.89
CA TRP A 25 7.18 1.39 1.49
C TRP A 25 8.58 1.41 2.08
N THR A 26 9.23 2.55 2.10
CA THR A 26 10.56 2.71 2.70
C THR A 26 10.52 2.35 4.20
N ALA A 27 9.52 2.82 4.91
CA ALA A 27 9.34 2.47 6.31
C ALA A 27 9.11 0.96 6.49
N CYS A 28 8.34 0.35 5.61
CA CYS A 28 8.11 -1.09 5.64
C CYS A 28 9.40 -1.88 5.41
N GLN A 29 10.27 -1.41 4.51
CA GLN A 29 11.55 -2.05 4.23
C GLN A 29 12.43 -2.09 5.48
N VAL A 30 12.46 -1.01 6.25
CA VAL A 30 13.25 -0.95 7.48
C VAL A 30 12.76 -2.00 8.49
N VAL A 31 11.45 -2.07 8.69
CA VAL A 31 10.85 -3.04 9.62
C VAL A 31 11.08 -4.46 9.13
N ALA A 32 10.91 -4.70 7.84
CA ALA A 32 11.09 -6.02 7.25
C ALA A 32 12.53 -6.52 7.43
N ALA A 33 13.51 -5.67 7.18
CA ALA A 33 14.92 -6.03 7.36
C ALA A 33 15.24 -6.36 8.82
N LYS A 34 14.68 -5.56 9.74
CA LYS A 34 14.92 -5.72 11.17
C LYS A 34 14.37 -7.04 11.71
N ASN A 35 13.23 -7.50 11.18
CA ASN A 35 12.54 -8.69 11.65
C ASN A 35 12.69 -9.89 10.72
N ASN A 36 13.42 -9.73 9.65
CA ASN A 36 13.60 -10.76 8.62
C ASN A 36 12.25 -11.18 8.00
N TRP A 37 11.40 -10.22 7.75
CA TRP A 37 10.10 -10.41 7.11
C TRP A 37 10.14 -9.91 5.67
N LYS A 38 9.14 -10.29 4.88
CA LYS A 38 8.98 -9.74 3.53
C LYS A 38 8.32 -8.37 3.61
N ASN A 39 8.70 -7.47 2.69
CA ASN A 39 8.14 -6.11 2.66
C ASN A 39 6.62 -6.12 2.51
N ILE A 40 6.08 -7.00 1.66
CA ILE A 40 4.65 -7.10 1.44
C ILE A 40 3.91 -7.54 2.71
N THR A 41 4.52 -8.39 3.49
CA THR A 41 3.96 -8.86 4.77
C THR A 41 3.86 -7.70 5.75
N VAL A 42 4.92 -6.89 5.86
CA VAL A 42 4.91 -5.72 6.74
C VAL A 42 3.89 -4.71 6.27
N ALA A 43 3.83 -4.46 4.95
CA ALA A 43 2.90 -3.50 4.39
C ALA A 43 1.45 -3.87 4.73
N ASN A 44 1.07 -5.12 4.54
CA ASN A 44 -0.29 -5.56 4.83
C ASN A 44 -0.59 -5.57 6.33
N TYR A 45 0.40 -5.86 7.14
CA TYR A 45 0.25 -5.79 8.59
C TYR A 45 -0.08 -4.36 9.04
N GLU A 46 0.62 -3.38 8.47
CA GLU A 46 0.40 -1.97 8.81
C GLU A 46 -0.92 -1.43 8.23
N LEU A 47 -1.34 -1.92 7.08
CA LEU A 47 -2.56 -1.46 6.43
C LEU A 47 -3.83 -2.05 7.03
N LYS A 48 -3.73 -3.23 7.63
CA LYS A 48 -4.89 -3.94 8.15
C LYS A 48 -5.73 -3.12 9.13
N PRO A 49 -5.15 -2.46 10.16
CA PRO A 49 -5.94 -1.66 11.08
C PRO A 49 -6.61 -0.45 10.43
N LEU A 50 -6.10 -0.04 9.26
CA LEU A 50 -6.63 1.11 8.53
C LEU A 50 -7.70 0.71 7.52
N GLY A 51 -7.99 -0.59 7.42
CA GLY A 51 -8.95 -1.08 6.45
C GLY A 51 -8.40 -1.18 5.05
N GLY A 52 -7.08 -1.29 4.90
CA GLY A 52 -6.42 -1.35 3.60
C GLY A 52 -5.72 -2.67 3.35
N LYS A 53 -5.42 -2.91 2.09
CA LYS A 53 -4.65 -4.07 1.68
C LYS A 53 -3.88 -3.75 0.40
N LEU A 54 -2.63 -4.17 0.34
CA LEU A 54 -1.81 -4.06 -0.87
C LEU A 54 -1.94 -5.36 -1.66
N ILE A 55 -2.34 -5.23 -2.91
CA ILE A 55 -2.56 -6.38 -3.79
C ILE A 55 -1.64 -6.27 -5.00
N LEU A 56 -0.94 -7.35 -5.28
CA LEU A 56 -0.03 -7.44 -6.41
C LEU A 56 -0.66 -8.34 -7.45
N THR A 57 -0.76 -7.85 -8.68
CA THR A 57 -1.26 -8.65 -9.79
C THR A 57 -0.22 -8.70 -10.89
N ARG A 58 -0.27 -9.75 -11.69
CA ARG A 58 0.67 -9.90 -12.81
C ARG A 58 0.31 -9.03 -14.01
N THR A 59 -0.98 -8.78 -14.19
CA THR A 59 -1.47 -8.13 -15.40
C THR A 59 -1.83 -6.67 -15.17
N GLN A 60 -2.33 -6.35 -13.98
CA GLN A 60 -2.83 -5.01 -13.68
C GLN A 60 -1.89 -4.20 -12.77
N GLY A 61 -0.80 -4.82 -12.33
CA GLY A 61 0.15 -4.18 -11.45
C GLY A 61 -0.27 -4.19 -10.00
N TRP A 62 0.22 -3.22 -9.26
CA TRP A 62 0.00 -3.12 -7.83
C TRP A 62 -1.12 -2.13 -7.56
N TYR A 63 -1.97 -2.43 -6.56
CA TYR A 63 -2.98 -1.47 -6.13
C TYR A 63 -3.27 -1.61 -4.65
N LEU A 64 -3.78 -0.52 -4.08
CA LEU A 64 -4.26 -0.48 -2.71
C LEU A 64 -5.77 -0.61 -2.73
N ARG A 65 -6.30 -1.49 -1.91
CA ARG A 65 -7.74 -1.65 -1.73
C ARG A 65 -8.11 -1.22 -0.32
N TRP A 66 -9.07 -0.31 -0.23
CA TRP A 66 -9.52 0.26 1.03
C TRP A 66 -10.99 -0.06 1.25
N ASP A 67 -11.39 -0.13 2.52
CA ASP A 67 -12.81 -0.31 2.83
C ASP A 67 -13.61 0.91 2.41
N ASP A 68 -13.02 2.11 2.47
CA ASP A 68 -13.64 3.33 1.97
C ASP A 68 -12.58 4.36 1.59
N GLU A 69 -13.03 5.42 0.92
CA GLU A 69 -12.13 6.48 0.45
C GLU A 69 -11.51 7.26 1.61
N ARG A 70 -12.23 7.39 2.71
CA ARG A 70 -11.76 8.14 3.88
C ARG A 70 -10.48 7.51 4.44
N SER A 71 -10.45 6.19 4.52
CA SER A 71 -9.27 5.47 5.01
C SER A 71 -8.05 5.76 4.14
N HIS A 72 -8.25 5.80 2.83
CA HIS A 72 -7.16 6.15 1.91
C HIS A 72 -6.68 7.59 2.14
N THR A 73 -7.60 8.53 2.30
CA THR A 73 -7.26 9.93 2.53
C THR A 73 -6.41 10.09 3.80
N VAL A 74 -6.80 9.43 4.88
CA VAL A 74 -6.04 9.45 6.14
C VAL A 74 -4.63 8.90 5.91
N PHE A 75 -4.52 7.80 5.18
CA PHE A 75 -3.24 7.19 4.87
C PHE A 75 -2.34 8.16 4.08
N VAL A 76 -2.89 8.81 3.05
CA VAL A 76 -2.15 9.77 2.24
C VAL A 76 -1.61 10.91 3.11
N LEU A 77 -2.45 11.46 3.98
CA LEU A 77 -2.06 12.56 4.86
C LEU A 77 -0.95 12.14 5.81
N LYS A 78 -1.01 10.91 6.31
CA LYS A 78 0.00 10.41 7.25
C LYS A 78 1.37 10.27 6.59
N TRP A 79 1.41 9.89 5.31
CA TRP A 79 2.65 9.55 4.63
C TRP A 79 3.12 10.58 3.60
N SER A 80 2.44 11.70 3.53
CA SER A 80 2.83 12.79 2.61
C SER A 80 4.09 13.53 3.06
#